data_fc2065bf5684269df51e18c269ae8d4e
#
_entry.id   fc2065bf5684269df51e18c269ae8d4e
#
_cell.length_a   1.000
_cell.length_b   1.000
_cell.length_c   1.000
_cell.angle_alpha   90.00
_cell.angle_beta   90.00
_cell.angle_gamma   90.00
#
_symmetry.space_group_name_H-M   'P 1'
#
loop_
_entity.id
_entity.type
_entity.pdbx_description
1 polymer ?
#
loop_
_entity_poly.entity_id
_entity_poly.type
_entity_poly.pdbx_seq_one_letter_code
_entity_poly.pdbx_strand_id
1 'polypeptide(L)'
;MRYKHTNRNGFLLGFIDFFTFGLFFLAYMPLGGLQDELDEILGHKTQKYIIAYLLGIPTLFIYTLIWMARIAEELKAKAIELGIEGPYTSFWHMFGWNTFGVLLLGPMVATKRFFDTLNRIESELNRQRNEKLPQRSFEGRKPPQSEKPPQ
;
A
#
# COMPACT_ATOMS: atom_id res chain seq x y z
N MET A 1 -1.40 12.66 6.74
CA MET A 1 -0.06 12.36 6.21
C MET A 1 -0.14 12.27 4.69
N ARG A 2 0.92 12.53 3.92
CA ARG A 2 0.91 12.35 2.44
C ARG A 2 1.71 11.10 2.13
N TYR A 3 1.14 10.19 1.38
CA TYR A 3 1.84 8.96 0.96
C TYR A 3 3.00 9.33 0.03
N LYS A 4 4.22 8.93 0.40
CA LYS A 4 5.44 9.34 -0.28
C LYS A 4 5.83 8.38 -1.41
N HIS A 5 5.40 7.13 -1.33
CA HIS A 5 5.89 6.05 -2.17
C HIS A 5 4.80 5.46 -3.08
N THR A 6 4.16 6.31 -3.89
CA THR A 6 3.07 5.91 -4.80
C THR A 6 3.53 5.19 -6.08
N ASN A 7 4.81 4.88 -6.21
CA ASN A 7 5.38 4.23 -7.40
C ASN A 7 6.41 3.16 -7.02
N ARG A 8 6.00 2.19 -6.21
CA ARG A 8 6.85 1.05 -5.86
C ARG A 8 6.87 0.03 -6.99
N ASN A 9 8.06 -0.43 -7.37
CA ASN A 9 8.20 -1.52 -8.33
C ASN A 9 8.01 -2.86 -7.61
N GLY A 10 6.77 -3.34 -7.58
CA GLY A 10 6.41 -4.57 -6.87
C GLY A 10 7.07 -5.83 -7.43
N PHE A 11 7.43 -5.86 -8.73
CA PHE A 11 8.15 -6.98 -9.30
C PHE A 11 9.57 -7.09 -8.73
N LEU A 12 10.29 -5.95 -8.68
CA LEU A 12 11.65 -5.90 -8.12
C LEU A 12 11.64 -6.22 -6.62
N LEU A 13 10.68 -5.67 -5.88
CA LEU A 13 10.54 -5.94 -4.45
C LEU A 13 10.26 -7.43 -4.20
N GLY A 14 9.37 -8.05 -4.99
CA GLY A 14 9.09 -9.48 -4.92
C GLY A 14 10.28 -10.35 -5.31
N PHE A 15 11.07 -9.91 -6.31
CA PHE A 15 12.30 -10.58 -6.69
C PHE A 15 13.31 -10.63 -5.54
N ILE A 16 13.58 -9.48 -4.93
CA ILE A 16 14.51 -9.39 -3.79
C ILE A 16 14.00 -10.22 -2.61
N ASP A 17 12.70 -10.13 -2.30
CA ASP A 17 12.09 -10.85 -1.18
C ASP A 17 12.14 -12.37 -1.37
N PHE A 18 11.88 -12.83 -2.58
CA PHE A 18 11.96 -14.26 -2.93
C PHE A 18 13.36 -14.82 -2.70
N PHE A 19 14.41 -14.15 -3.18
CA PHE A 19 15.79 -14.59 -3.01
C PHE A 19 16.33 -14.41 -1.60
N THR A 20 15.70 -13.59 -0.79
CA THR A 20 16.05 -13.40 0.63
C THR A 20 15.13 -14.19 1.59
N PHE A 21 14.28 -15.09 1.05
CA PHE A 21 13.34 -15.90 1.84
C PHE A 21 12.47 -15.07 2.80
N GLY A 22 11.98 -13.93 2.35
CA GLY A 22 11.13 -13.02 3.15
C GLY A 22 11.86 -12.09 4.11
N LEU A 23 13.21 -12.21 4.24
CA LEU A 23 13.99 -11.33 5.10
C LEU A 23 13.98 -9.87 4.63
N PHE A 24 13.86 -9.66 3.32
CA PHE A 24 13.76 -8.31 2.78
C PHE A 24 12.50 -7.60 3.30
N PHE A 25 11.34 -8.22 3.25
CA PHE A 25 10.12 -7.61 3.79
C PHE A 25 10.15 -7.48 5.31
N LEU A 26 10.85 -8.37 6.02
CA LEU A 26 11.04 -8.25 7.46
C LEU A 26 11.71 -6.91 7.84
N ALA A 27 12.66 -6.46 7.05
CA ALA A 27 13.30 -5.15 7.21
C ALA A 27 12.48 -4.02 6.58
N TYR A 28 11.95 -4.23 5.37
CA TYR A 28 11.26 -3.21 4.58
C TYR A 28 9.93 -2.74 5.21
N MET A 29 9.15 -3.66 5.79
CA MET A 29 7.87 -3.32 6.42
C MET A 29 8.01 -2.25 7.52
N PRO A 30 8.87 -2.42 8.55
CA PRO A 30 9.02 -1.40 9.59
C PRO A 30 9.87 -0.20 9.13
N LEU A 31 10.99 -0.40 8.44
CA LEU A 31 11.91 0.66 8.07
C LEU A 31 11.40 1.50 6.89
N GLY A 32 10.71 0.88 5.95
CA GLY A 32 10.08 1.53 4.81
C GLY A 32 8.74 2.20 5.13
N GLY A 33 8.22 2.05 6.35
CA GLY A 33 6.93 2.61 6.77
C GLY A 33 5.71 1.93 6.14
N LEU A 34 5.91 0.81 5.42
CA LEU A 34 4.82 0.12 4.72
C LEU A 34 3.77 -0.42 5.68
N GLN A 35 4.18 -0.88 6.87
CA GLN A 35 3.25 -1.36 7.89
C GLN A 35 2.30 -0.25 8.37
N ASP A 36 2.84 0.94 8.63
CA ASP A 36 2.04 2.09 9.08
C ASP A 36 1.13 2.62 7.97
N GLU A 37 1.60 2.58 6.71
CA GLU A 37 0.77 2.94 5.54
C GLU A 37 -0.40 1.97 5.35
N LEU A 38 -0.18 0.66 5.53
CA LEU A 38 -1.25 -0.34 5.48
C LEU A 38 -2.27 -0.12 6.59
N ASP A 39 -1.82 0.14 7.82
CA ASP A 39 -2.69 0.42 8.96
C ASP A 39 -3.55 1.68 8.73
N GLU A 40 -2.97 2.74 8.14
CA GLU A 40 -3.70 3.98 7.79
C GLU A 40 -4.72 3.75 6.67
N ILE A 41 -4.35 3.01 5.62
CA ILE A 41 -5.23 2.74 4.45
C ILE A 41 -6.41 1.86 4.85
N LEU A 42 -6.16 0.82 5.64
CA LEU A 42 -7.19 -0.14 6.05
C LEU A 42 -8.04 0.37 7.23
N GLY A 43 -7.57 1.43 7.92
CA GLY A 43 -8.28 2.03 9.04
C GLY A 43 -8.24 1.22 10.33
N HIS A 44 -7.42 0.19 10.40
CA HIS A 44 -7.18 -0.61 11.60
C HIS A 44 -5.74 -1.11 11.66
N LYS A 45 -5.26 -1.47 12.87
CA LYS A 45 -3.94 -2.05 13.03
C LYS A 45 -3.89 -3.47 12.48
N THR A 46 -3.09 -3.68 11.46
CA THR A 46 -2.82 -5.01 10.93
C THR A 46 -1.83 -5.76 11.81
N GLN A 47 -1.85 -7.08 11.76
CA GLN A 47 -0.84 -7.88 12.44
C GLN A 47 0.54 -7.55 11.85
N LYS A 48 1.52 -7.28 12.71
CA LYS A 48 2.88 -6.95 12.26
C LYS A 48 3.49 -8.09 11.46
N TYR A 49 4.12 -7.76 10.34
CA TYR A 49 4.76 -8.75 9.46
C TYR A 49 5.77 -9.63 10.20
N ILE A 50 6.54 -9.09 11.15
CA ILE A 50 7.47 -9.87 11.97
C ILE A 50 6.80 -11.05 12.68
N ILE A 51 5.58 -10.85 13.20
CA ILE A 51 4.82 -11.91 13.87
C ILE A 51 4.38 -12.97 12.84
N ALA A 52 3.88 -12.51 11.68
CA ALA A 52 3.50 -13.40 10.60
C ALA A 52 4.69 -14.21 10.06
N TYR A 53 5.86 -13.59 9.98
CA TYR A 53 7.10 -14.24 9.57
C TYR A 53 7.56 -15.30 10.58
N LEU A 54 7.60 -14.96 11.88
CA LEU A 54 7.99 -15.89 12.94
C LEU A 54 7.04 -17.09 13.03
N LEU A 55 5.73 -16.89 12.89
CA LEU A 55 4.75 -17.97 12.81
C LEU A 55 4.81 -18.73 11.48
N GLY A 56 5.37 -18.13 10.45
CA GLY A 56 5.64 -18.76 9.17
C GLY A 56 6.69 -19.86 9.24
N ILE A 57 7.75 -19.69 10.05
CA ILE A 57 8.86 -20.63 10.16
C ILE A 57 8.36 -22.06 10.49
N PRO A 58 7.62 -22.30 11.58
CA PRO A 58 7.16 -23.66 11.92
C PRO A 58 6.07 -24.17 10.96
N THR A 59 5.43 -23.30 10.19
CA THR A 59 4.37 -23.66 9.23
C THR A 59 4.86 -23.67 7.77
N LEU A 60 6.18 -23.76 7.54
CA LEU A 60 6.78 -23.69 6.20
C LEU A 60 6.30 -22.47 5.39
N PHE A 61 6.20 -21.32 6.05
CA PHE A 61 5.72 -20.04 5.53
C PHE A 61 4.24 -19.99 5.08
N ILE A 62 3.46 -21.07 5.30
CA ILE A 62 2.03 -21.09 4.98
C ILE A 62 1.29 -19.97 5.74
N TYR A 63 1.62 -19.77 7.03
CA TYR A 63 1.00 -18.70 7.81
C TYR A 63 1.28 -17.31 7.24
N THR A 64 2.52 -17.04 6.83
CA THR A 64 2.91 -15.77 6.19
C THR A 64 2.16 -15.54 4.88
N LEU A 65 2.00 -16.59 4.06
CA LEU A 65 1.24 -16.52 2.82
C LEU A 65 -0.25 -16.23 3.06
N ILE A 66 -0.87 -16.87 4.05
CA ILE A 66 -2.27 -16.60 4.42
C ILE A 66 -2.43 -15.17 4.92
N TRP A 67 -1.49 -14.69 5.75
CA TRP A 67 -1.51 -13.33 6.24
C TRP A 67 -1.43 -12.31 5.09
N MET A 68 -0.47 -12.47 4.18
CA MET A 68 -0.35 -11.60 3.00
C MET A 68 -1.58 -11.66 2.09
N ALA A 69 -2.16 -12.84 1.91
CA ALA A 69 -3.37 -13.02 1.11
C ALA A 69 -4.60 -12.33 1.73
N ARG A 70 -4.71 -12.30 3.06
CA ARG A 70 -5.76 -11.55 3.76
C ARG A 70 -5.60 -10.04 3.56
N ILE A 71 -4.39 -9.51 3.75
CA ILE A 71 -4.12 -8.09 3.48
C ILE A 71 -4.43 -7.74 2.02
N ALA A 72 -4.12 -8.62 1.07
CA ALA A 72 -4.44 -8.42 -0.34
C ALA A 72 -5.96 -8.34 -0.60
N GLU A 73 -6.78 -9.12 0.10
CA GLU A 73 -8.24 -9.05 -0.02
C GLU A 73 -8.79 -7.76 0.60
N GLU A 74 -8.25 -7.31 1.73
CA GLU A 74 -8.63 -6.04 2.35
C GLU A 74 -8.26 -4.84 1.46
N LEU A 75 -7.08 -4.86 0.82
CA LEU A 75 -6.68 -3.84 -0.16
C LEU A 75 -7.60 -3.82 -1.38
N LYS A 76 -8.04 -4.99 -1.86
CA LYS A 76 -9.04 -5.07 -2.93
C LYS A 76 -10.36 -4.42 -2.52
N ALA A 77 -10.86 -4.74 -1.33
CA ALA A 77 -12.08 -4.14 -0.81
C ALA A 77 -11.95 -2.60 -0.73
N LYS A 78 -10.80 -2.10 -0.26
CA LYS A 78 -10.51 -0.67 -0.20
C LYS A 78 -10.42 -0.01 -1.58
N ALA A 79 -9.81 -0.68 -2.55
CA ALA A 79 -9.75 -0.17 -3.93
C ALA A 79 -11.15 -0.04 -4.55
N ILE A 80 -12.02 -1.03 -4.32
CA ILE A 80 -13.42 -0.99 -4.77
C ILE A 80 -14.18 0.15 -4.08
N GLU A 81 -14.02 0.33 -2.78
CA GLU A 81 -14.62 1.44 -2.01
C GLU A 81 -14.23 2.81 -2.58
N LEU A 82 -12.98 2.96 -3.03
CA LEU A 82 -12.46 4.19 -3.63
C LEU A 82 -12.84 4.35 -5.12
N GLY A 83 -13.57 3.41 -5.72
CA GLY A 83 -13.94 3.45 -7.13
C GLY A 83 -12.77 3.26 -8.10
N ILE A 84 -11.69 2.66 -7.66
CA ILE A 84 -10.51 2.40 -8.49
C ILE A 84 -10.81 1.22 -9.41
N GLU A 85 -10.74 1.40 -10.72
CA GLU A 85 -10.92 0.34 -11.71
C GLU A 85 -9.59 -0.41 -11.97
N GLY A 86 -9.69 -1.69 -12.30
CA GLY A 86 -8.57 -2.46 -12.85
C GLY A 86 -8.29 -3.79 -12.17
N PRO A 87 -7.21 -4.47 -12.56
CA PRO A 87 -6.86 -5.74 -11.94
C PRO A 87 -6.38 -5.49 -10.51
N TYR A 88 -7.14 -5.99 -9.54
CA TYR A 88 -6.78 -5.92 -8.12
C TYR A 88 -5.93 -7.12 -7.70
N THR A 89 -5.13 -6.92 -6.63
CA THR A 89 -4.70 -8.07 -5.83
C THR A 89 -5.92 -8.71 -5.15
N SER A 90 -5.83 -9.98 -4.80
CA SER A 90 -6.88 -10.68 -4.05
C SER A 90 -6.28 -11.84 -3.27
N PHE A 91 -7.04 -12.40 -2.35
CA PHE A 91 -6.62 -13.58 -1.59
C PHE A 91 -6.14 -14.71 -2.52
N TRP A 92 -6.97 -15.13 -3.46
CA TRP A 92 -6.66 -16.24 -4.36
C TRP A 92 -5.51 -15.94 -5.32
N HIS A 93 -5.40 -14.68 -5.78
CA HIS A 93 -4.28 -14.27 -6.60
C HIS A 93 -2.98 -14.33 -5.83
N MET A 94 -2.97 -13.80 -4.60
CA MET A 94 -1.77 -13.78 -3.76
C MET A 94 -1.38 -15.19 -3.34
N PHE A 95 -2.33 -15.96 -2.81
CA PHE A 95 -2.10 -17.32 -2.34
C PHE A 95 -1.71 -18.27 -3.49
N GLY A 96 -2.47 -18.23 -4.59
CA GLY A 96 -2.26 -19.12 -5.73
C GLY A 96 -0.90 -18.94 -6.39
N TRP A 97 -0.50 -17.68 -6.69
CA TRP A 97 0.79 -17.42 -7.31
C TRP A 97 1.97 -17.72 -6.39
N ASN A 98 1.85 -17.48 -5.09
CA ASN A 98 2.92 -17.83 -4.14
C ASN A 98 3.01 -19.33 -3.86
N THR A 99 1.95 -20.10 -4.08
CA THR A 99 1.94 -21.55 -3.82
C THR A 99 2.20 -22.34 -5.11
N PHE A 100 1.33 -22.17 -6.11
CA PHE A 100 1.38 -22.95 -7.35
C PHE A 100 2.28 -22.32 -8.41
N GLY A 101 2.41 -21.00 -8.39
CA GLY A 101 3.22 -20.25 -9.35
C GLY A 101 4.71 -20.13 -8.99
N VAL A 102 5.15 -20.73 -7.87
CA VAL A 102 6.53 -20.55 -7.37
C VAL A 102 7.60 -20.91 -8.39
N LEU A 103 7.36 -21.94 -9.19
CA LEU A 103 8.25 -22.37 -10.27
C LEU A 103 8.25 -21.44 -11.49
N LEU A 104 7.24 -20.57 -11.62
CA LEU A 104 7.04 -19.65 -12.75
C LEU A 104 7.15 -18.17 -12.32
N LEU A 105 8.06 -17.88 -11.37
CA LEU A 105 8.23 -16.53 -10.81
C LEU A 105 6.92 -15.97 -10.17
N GLY A 106 6.05 -16.85 -9.73
CA GLY A 106 4.74 -16.53 -9.16
C GLY A 106 4.78 -15.53 -8.01
N PRO A 107 5.70 -15.65 -7.04
CA PRO A 107 5.84 -14.68 -5.96
C PRO A 107 6.07 -13.25 -6.46
N MET A 108 6.82 -13.07 -7.54
CA MET A 108 7.07 -11.74 -8.13
C MET A 108 5.82 -11.18 -8.80
N VAL A 109 5.03 -12.03 -9.49
CA VAL A 109 3.76 -11.64 -10.11
C VAL A 109 2.73 -11.27 -9.04
N ALA A 110 2.64 -12.04 -7.96
CA ALA A 110 1.78 -11.77 -6.83
C ALA A 110 2.12 -10.42 -6.17
N THR A 111 3.39 -10.24 -5.84
CA THR A 111 3.92 -9.03 -5.19
C THR A 111 3.78 -7.81 -6.09
N LYS A 112 4.03 -7.95 -7.40
CA LYS A 112 3.80 -6.87 -8.36
C LYS A 112 2.36 -6.38 -8.29
N ARG A 113 1.38 -7.26 -8.38
CA ARG A 113 -0.04 -6.88 -8.36
C ARG A 113 -0.47 -6.31 -7.00
N PHE A 114 0.11 -6.79 -5.91
CA PHE A 114 -0.10 -6.24 -4.57
C PHE A 114 0.33 -4.76 -4.53
N PHE A 115 1.56 -4.45 -4.95
CA PHE A 115 2.07 -3.08 -4.94
C PHE A 115 1.40 -2.19 -5.99
N ASP A 116 1.02 -2.73 -7.16
CA ASP A 116 0.26 -1.96 -8.15
C ASP A 116 -1.11 -1.52 -7.58
N THR A 117 -1.78 -2.39 -6.83
CA THR A 117 -3.04 -2.05 -6.15
C THR A 117 -2.81 -1.00 -5.06
N LEU A 118 -1.80 -1.19 -4.22
CA LEU A 118 -1.42 -0.27 -3.15
C LEU A 118 -1.06 1.13 -3.70
N ASN A 119 -0.20 1.20 -4.71
CA ASN A 119 0.21 2.47 -5.35
C ASN A 119 -0.99 3.26 -5.89
N ARG A 120 -2.00 2.56 -6.47
CA ARG A 120 -3.23 3.22 -6.96
C ARG A 120 -4.06 3.77 -5.81
N ILE A 121 -4.23 3.01 -4.72
CA ILE A 121 -4.95 3.46 -3.52
C ILE A 121 -4.29 4.71 -2.95
N GLU A 122 -2.97 4.69 -2.76
CA GLU A 122 -2.21 5.84 -2.24
C GLU A 122 -2.30 7.07 -3.14
N SER A 123 -2.24 6.87 -4.47
CA SER A 123 -2.38 7.96 -5.44
C SER A 123 -3.77 8.58 -5.36
N GLU A 124 -4.83 7.77 -5.26
CA GLU A 124 -6.21 8.24 -5.16
C GLU A 124 -6.46 8.98 -3.83
N LEU A 125 -5.96 8.44 -2.72
CA LEU A 125 -6.06 9.12 -1.42
C LEU A 125 -5.31 10.46 -1.40
N ASN A 126 -4.13 10.53 -2.03
CA ASN A 126 -3.39 11.79 -2.19
C ASN A 126 -4.17 12.78 -3.06
N ARG A 127 -4.82 12.33 -4.16
CA ARG A 127 -5.66 13.16 -5.03
C ARG A 127 -6.83 13.74 -4.24
N GLN A 128 -7.61 12.91 -3.55
CA GLN A 128 -8.74 13.36 -2.74
C GLN A 128 -8.34 14.35 -1.65
N ARG A 129 -7.16 14.16 -1.05
CA ARG A 129 -6.62 15.08 -0.05
C ARG A 129 -6.25 16.43 -0.65
N ASN A 130 -5.64 16.44 -1.84
CA ASN A 130 -5.28 17.68 -2.52
C ASN A 130 -6.52 18.47 -2.98
N GLU A 131 -7.60 17.79 -3.38
CA GLU A 131 -8.86 18.42 -3.76
C GLU A 131 -9.57 19.10 -2.56
N LYS A 132 -9.42 18.56 -1.36
CA LYS A 132 -9.96 19.12 -0.12
C LYS A 132 -9.16 20.32 0.43
N LEU A 133 -7.92 20.53 0.01
CA LEU A 133 -7.03 21.59 0.51
C LEU A 133 -7.23 22.99 -0.15
N PRO A 134 -7.65 23.15 -1.42
CA PRO A 134 -7.71 24.46 -2.07
C PRO A 134 -8.79 25.40 -1.52
N GLN A 135 -9.86 24.89 -0.93
CA GLN A 135 -10.97 25.74 -0.47
C GLN A 135 -10.65 26.55 0.80
N ARG A 136 -9.70 26.10 1.63
CA ARG A 136 -9.36 26.83 2.88
C ARG A 136 -8.39 27.99 2.71
N SER A 137 -7.64 28.05 1.63
CA SER A 137 -6.63 29.09 1.42
C SER A 137 -7.16 30.36 0.75
N PHE A 138 -8.35 30.34 0.17
CA PHE A 138 -8.95 31.53 -0.49
C PHE A 138 -9.91 32.31 0.42
N GLU A 139 -10.48 31.71 1.45
CA GLU A 139 -11.41 32.40 2.36
C GLU A 139 -10.73 33.35 3.35
N GLY A 140 -9.41 33.34 3.48
CA GLY A 140 -8.65 34.15 4.43
C GLY A 140 -7.95 35.39 3.89
N ARG A 141 -7.93 35.61 2.57
CA ARG A 141 -7.33 36.83 1.99
C ARG A 141 -8.39 37.89 1.78
N LYS A 142 -8.56 38.77 2.77
CA LYS A 142 -9.21 40.08 2.52
C LYS A 142 -8.43 40.78 1.41
N PRO A 143 -9.12 41.35 0.39
CA PRO A 143 -8.45 42.16 -0.62
C PRO A 143 -7.70 43.31 0.06
N PRO A 144 -6.54 43.72 -0.43
CA PRO A 144 -5.83 44.87 0.13
C PRO A 144 -6.75 46.10 0.04
N GLN A 145 -6.98 46.72 1.18
CA GLN A 145 -7.72 48.01 1.22
C GLN A 145 -6.89 49.00 0.40
N SER A 146 -7.47 49.53 -0.66
CA SER A 146 -6.89 50.62 -1.40
C SER A 146 -6.75 51.82 -0.47
N GLU A 147 -5.55 52.16 -0.03
CA GLU A 147 -5.25 53.40 0.61
C GLU A 147 -5.65 54.55 -0.35
N LYS A 148 -6.60 55.39 0.07
CA LYS A 148 -6.89 56.66 -0.60
C LYS A 148 -5.66 57.56 -0.50
N PRO A 149 -5.23 58.22 -1.59
CA PRO A 149 -4.19 59.21 -1.53
C PRO A 149 -4.62 60.40 -0.67
N PRO A 150 -3.70 61.02 0.13
CA PRO A 150 -4.01 62.22 0.89
C PRO A 150 -4.26 63.41 -0.06
N GLN A 151 -5.27 64.24 0.28
CA GLN A 151 -5.57 65.51 -0.39
C GLN A 151 -4.55 66.57 0.07
#